data_b400d06eb674e40e52b78a50529d961a
#
_entry.id   b400d06eb674e40e52b78a50529d961a
#
_cell.length_a   1.000
_cell.length_b   1.000
_cell.length_c   1.000
_cell.angle_alpha   90.00
_cell.angle_beta   90.00
_cell.angle_gamma   90.00
#
_symmetry.space_group_name_H-M   'P 1'
#
loop_
_entity.id
_entity.type
_entity.pdbx_description
1 polymer ?
#
loop_
_entity_poly.entity_id
_entity_poly.type
_entity_poly.pdbx_seq_one_letter_code
_entity_poly.pdbx_strand_id
1 'polypeptide(L)'
;MKTRATSIQSSDLARRGYSRDHRSDCLQVIVALVVTRDGFPLAHYTLPGNTQQDLKTVQRIVNAIEARFGKSNRVWVMDRGMISDDALEFLSAPGRRYLLATRRHALTPFQPELRSPGWQRLPDNPDVEVKLLKRDEVHYLLARSRPRRHKERAMRRKQRRALAQALKKLAARVTAGRLKKRDKIVEAIGRLKERFPKAHAFVTISVGDRPLSLSYAWHAAKFRDALARDGAYLLRSNQAGWSAQEFWETYIQLTVVERAFRVLKSELLLRPIWHHYDGRSQAHIFVCVLAYALWKTLDHLAKRAGLETLIHKPDRRRPNATPKPRPMTPEVILRELSQIQIGDILLETSAGQTLALRRVARPNAEQARIVQALNLQLPERLSPDRLL
;
A
#
# COMPACT_ATOMS: atom_id res chain seq x y z
N MET A 1 -11.39 -49.48 24.35
CA MET A 1 -11.54 -48.06 24.69
C MET A 1 -11.40 -47.23 23.43
N LYS A 2 -12.50 -46.83 22.79
CA LYS A 2 -12.48 -46.04 21.54
C LYS A 2 -12.32 -44.58 21.91
N THR A 3 -11.16 -44.01 21.70
CA THR A 3 -10.91 -42.58 21.79
C THR A 3 -11.69 -41.89 20.67
N ARG A 4 -12.72 -41.14 21.02
CA ARG A 4 -13.43 -40.22 20.16
C ARG A 4 -12.41 -39.19 19.64
N ALA A 5 -12.13 -39.19 18.37
CA ALA A 5 -11.54 -38.08 17.69
C ALA A 5 -12.48 -36.88 17.84
N THR A 6 -12.12 -35.93 18.68
CA THR A 6 -12.78 -34.62 18.75
C THR A 6 -12.68 -34.01 17.35
N SER A 7 -13.82 -33.83 16.70
CA SER A 7 -13.93 -33.09 15.45
C SER A 7 -13.27 -31.75 15.65
N ILE A 8 -12.20 -31.48 14.90
CA ILE A 8 -11.58 -30.15 14.81
C ILE A 8 -12.69 -29.25 14.27
N GLN A 9 -13.20 -28.38 15.12
CA GLN A 9 -14.24 -27.43 14.74
C GLN A 9 -13.67 -26.57 13.63
N SER A 10 -14.22 -26.68 12.41
CA SER A 10 -13.71 -25.96 11.25
C SER A 10 -13.90 -24.47 11.49
N SER A 11 -12.81 -23.70 11.44
CA SER A 11 -12.86 -22.25 11.53
C SER A 11 -13.79 -21.69 10.44
N ASP A 12 -14.71 -20.79 10.80
CA ASP A 12 -15.55 -20.08 9.82
C ASP A 12 -14.84 -18.89 9.19
N LEU A 13 -13.81 -18.36 9.86
CA LEU A 13 -13.03 -17.23 9.40
C LEU A 13 -11.84 -17.64 8.52
N ALA A 14 -11.10 -18.68 8.92
CA ALA A 14 -9.94 -19.13 8.18
C ALA A 14 -10.36 -19.92 6.93
N ARG A 15 -10.30 -19.28 5.78
CA ARG A 15 -10.67 -19.84 4.47
C ARG A 15 -9.57 -19.61 3.45
N ARG A 16 -9.46 -20.50 2.46
CA ARG A 16 -8.62 -20.28 1.28
C ARG A 16 -9.29 -19.27 0.36
N GLY A 17 -8.54 -18.26 -0.10
CA GLY A 17 -9.05 -17.21 -0.96
C GLY A 17 -7.95 -16.56 -1.78
N TYR A 18 -8.27 -15.45 -2.45
CA TYR A 18 -7.29 -14.70 -3.22
C TYR A 18 -6.26 -14.02 -2.31
N SER A 19 -4.99 -14.35 -2.48
CA SER A 19 -3.87 -13.76 -1.76
C SER A 19 -3.05 -12.85 -2.66
N ARG A 20 -2.86 -11.58 -2.25
CA ARG A 20 -1.93 -10.65 -2.93
C ARG A 20 -0.47 -11.09 -2.82
N ASP A 21 -0.15 -11.89 -1.81
CA ASP A 21 1.20 -12.41 -1.58
C ASP A 21 1.45 -13.74 -2.34
N HIS A 22 0.53 -14.12 -3.25
CA HIS A 22 0.58 -15.37 -4.06
C HIS A 22 0.63 -16.65 -3.21
N ARG A 23 0.01 -16.64 -2.02
CA ARG A 23 -0.08 -17.75 -1.08
C ARG A 23 -1.52 -18.27 -1.01
N SER A 24 -2.04 -18.73 -2.14
CA SER A 24 -3.37 -19.36 -2.23
C SER A 24 -3.45 -20.72 -1.51
N ASP A 25 -2.29 -21.29 -1.22
CA ASP A 25 -2.11 -22.52 -0.43
C ASP A 25 -2.42 -22.35 1.06
N CYS A 26 -2.35 -21.12 1.58
CA CYS A 26 -2.58 -20.81 2.99
C CYS A 26 -4.04 -20.42 3.28
N LEU A 27 -4.52 -20.81 4.44
CA LEU A 27 -5.74 -20.22 5.03
C LEU A 27 -5.47 -18.76 5.36
N GLN A 28 -6.46 -17.90 5.16
CA GLN A 28 -6.37 -16.47 5.39
C GLN A 28 -7.64 -15.93 6.04
N VAL A 29 -7.50 -14.79 6.70
CA VAL A 29 -8.59 -14.00 7.27
C VAL A 29 -8.48 -12.60 6.69
N ILE A 30 -9.62 -11.98 6.37
CA ILE A 30 -9.64 -10.60 5.89
C ILE A 30 -9.92 -9.68 7.06
N VAL A 31 -9.08 -8.65 7.20
CA VAL A 31 -9.25 -7.58 8.19
C VAL A 31 -9.59 -6.29 7.47
N ALA A 32 -10.72 -5.70 7.82
CA ALA A 32 -11.09 -4.34 7.44
C ALA A 32 -10.81 -3.41 8.62
N LEU A 33 -10.13 -2.30 8.37
CA LEU A 33 -9.74 -1.31 9.37
C LEU A 33 -10.39 0.03 9.04
N VAL A 34 -11.04 0.63 10.02
CA VAL A 34 -11.57 1.99 9.96
C VAL A 34 -10.62 2.90 10.72
N VAL A 35 -10.13 3.93 10.08
CA VAL A 35 -9.19 4.88 10.68
C VAL A 35 -9.67 6.31 10.55
N THR A 36 -9.21 7.18 11.45
CA THR A 36 -9.35 8.65 11.31
C THR A 36 -8.49 9.16 10.15
N ARG A 37 -8.63 10.45 9.84
CA ARG A 37 -7.78 11.14 8.86
C ARG A 37 -6.29 10.99 9.15
N ASP A 38 -5.90 10.99 10.43
CA ASP A 38 -4.49 10.83 10.85
C ASP A 38 -4.04 9.37 10.93
N GLY A 39 -4.95 8.42 10.66
CA GLY A 39 -4.66 6.98 10.70
C GLY A 39 -4.84 6.32 12.06
N PHE A 40 -5.49 6.99 13.04
CA PHE A 40 -5.84 6.35 14.31
C PHE A 40 -6.97 5.34 14.11
N PRO A 41 -6.88 4.10 14.64
CA PRO A 41 -7.90 3.08 14.42
C PRO A 41 -9.15 3.35 15.27
N LEU A 42 -10.31 3.39 14.61
CA LEU A 42 -11.62 3.56 15.25
C LEU A 42 -12.37 2.25 15.41
N ALA A 43 -12.27 1.38 14.42
CA ALA A 43 -12.91 0.07 14.41
C ALA A 43 -12.18 -0.88 13.48
N HIS A 44 -12.36 -2.19 13.71
CA HIS A 44 -11.95 -3.23 12.77
C HIS A 44 -13.06 -4.27 12.62
N TYR A 45 -13.04 -4.94 11.49
CA TYR A 45 -13.95 -6.05 11.19
C TYR A 45 -13.12 -7.22 10.68
N THR A 46 -13.46 -8.40 11.15
CA THR A 46 -12.84 -9.65 10.72
C THR A 46 -13.84 -10.38 9.80
N LEU A 47 -13.40 -10.76 8.62
CA LEU A 47 -14.21 -11.42 7.60
C LEU A 47 -13.55 -12.73 7.16
N PRO A 48 -14.35 -13.73 6.70
CA PRO A 48 -13.80 -14.97 6.16
C PRO A 48 -12.80 -14.73 5.03
N GLY A 49 -11.75 -15.55 4.98
CA GLY A 49 -10.64 -15.37 4.03
C GLY A 49 -11.02 -15.54 2.55
N ASN A 50 -12.14 -16.20 2.26
CA ASN A 50 -12.69 -16.33 0.92
C ASN A 50 -13.71 -15.21 0.57
N THR A 51 -13.90 -14.23 1.48
CA THR A 51 -14.76 -13.08 1.19
C THR A 51 -14.24 -12.34 -0.03
N GLN A 52 -15.05 -12.27 -1.06
CA GLN A 52 -14.72 -11.47 -2.23
C GLN A 52 -14.81 -9.98 -1.87
N GLN A 53 -13.92 -9.17 -2.44
CA GLN A 53 -14.01 -7.71 -2.34
C GLN A 53 -15.11 -7.23 -3.30
N ASP A 54 -16.34 -7.60 -2.99
CA ASP A 54 -17.53 -7.33 -3.78
C ASP A 54 -18.45 -6.29 -3.11
N LEU A 55 -19.55 -6.00 -3.76
CA LEU A 55 -20.61 -5.12 -3.29
C LEU A 55 -21.06 -5.48 -1.87
N LYS A 56 -21.29 -6.78 -1.58
CA LYS A 56 -21.83 -7.25 -0.28
C LYS A 56 -20.90 -6.89 0.88
N THR A 57 -19.58 -6.98 0.66
CA THR A 57 -18.58 -6.60 1.64
C THR A 57 -18.59 -5.08 1.88
N VAL A 58 -18.65 -4.29 0.82
CA VAL A 58 -18.72 -2.82 0.91
C VAL A 58 -20.01 -2.41 1.63
N GLN A 59 -21.17 -2.95 1.23
CA GLN A 59 -22.46 -2.67 1.86
C GLN A 59 -22.47 -3.03 3.33
N ARG A 60 -21.96 -4.22 3.70
CA ARG A 60 -21.90 -4.67 5.09
C ARG A 60 -21.09 -3.71 5.96
N ILE A 61 -19.92 -3.28 5.50
CA ILE A 61 -19.04 -2.37 6.26
C ILE A 61 -19.67 -0.97 6.34
N VAL A 62 -20.16 -0.44 5.23
CA VAL A 62 -20.80 0.89 5.19
C VAL A 62 -22.02 0.92 6.11
N ASN A 63 -22.91 -0.06 6.01
CA ASN A 63 -24.12 -0.14 6.84
C ASN A 63 -23.77 -0.32 8.32
N ALA A 64 -22.77 -1.13 8.67
CA ALA A 64 -22.33 -1.31 10.05
C ALA A 64 -21.76 0.00 10.65
N ILE A 65 -21.03 0.78 9.86
CA ILE A 65 -20.51 2.07 10.28
C ILE A 65 -21.63 3.11 10.41
N GLU A 66 -22.55 3.14 9.46
CA GLU A 66 -23.71 4.03 9.49
C GLU A 66 -24.65 3.72 10.66
N ALA A 67 -24.86 2.43 10.98
CA ALA A 67 -25.65 2.01 12.14
C ALA A 67 -24.99 2.41 13.48
N ARG A 68 -23.66 2.30 13.58
CA ARG A 68 -22.93 2.60 14.81
C ARG A 68 -22.71 4.10 15.05
N PHE A 69 -22.46 4.86 13.99
CA PHE A 69 -22.00 6.26 14.09
C PHE A 69 -22.96 7.24 13.39
N GLY A 70 -24.12 6.79 12.92
CA GLY A 70 -25.08 7.61 12.17
C GLY A 70 -24.65 7.86 10.72
N LYS A 71 -25.59 8.35 9.92
CA LYS A 71 -25.36 8.86 8.55
C LYS A 71 -24.85 10.30 8.61
N SER A 72 -23.62 10.53 9.00
CA SER A 72 -23.04 11.88 9.01
C SER A 72 -22.45 12.24 7.63
N ASN A 73 -22.02 13.50 7.45
CA ASN A 73 -21.36 14.02 6.24
C ASN A 73 -20.01 13.33 5.96
N ARG A 74 -20.01 12.00 5.80
CA ARG A 74 -18.81 11.23 5.50
C ARG A 74 -18.62 11.09 4.01
N VAL A 75 -17.35 11.07 3.60
CA VAL A 75 -16.96 10.71 2.25
C VAL A 75 -16.30 9.34 2.29
N TRP A 76 -16.87 8.37 1.59
CA TRP A 76 -16.33 7.03 1.46
C TRP A 76 -15.19 7.03 0.45
N VAL A 77 -13.96 6.81 0.93
CA VAL A 77 -12.77 6.79 0.09
C VAL A 77 -12.35 5.34 -0.16
N MET A 78 -12.30 4.93 -1.42
CA MET A 78 -11.96 3.55 -1.79
C MET A 78 -10.95 3.48 -2.93
N ASP A 79 -10.11 2.44 -2.90
CA ASP A 79 -9.17 2.16 -3.98
C ASP A 79 -9.88 1.43 -5.14
N ARG A 80 -9.29 1.56 -6.32
CA ARG A 80 -9.75 1.01 -7.61
C ARG A 80 -10.07 -0.49 -7.61
N GLY A 81 -9.52 -1.26 -6.67
CA GLY A 81 -9.73 -2.71 -6.58
C GLY A 81 -11.04 -3.13 -5.93
N MET A 82 -11.74 -2.20 -5.27
CA MET A 82 -12.93 -2.48 -4.46
C MET A 82 -14.25 -2.04 -5.13
N ILE A 83 -14.22 -1.58 -6.39
CA ILE A 83 -15.36 -0.92 -7.02
C ILE A 83 -15.85 -1.76 -8.18
N SER A 84 -17.06 -2.32 -8.04
CA SER A 84 -17.94 -2.78 -9.10
C SER A 84 -18.94 -1.67 -9.45
N ASP A 85 -19.65 -1.82 -10.58
CA ASP A 85 -20.70 -0.87 -10.97
C ASP A 85 -21.82 -0.83 -9.92
N ASP A 86 -22.21 -2.00 -9.36
CA ASP A 86 -23.20 -2.11 -8.28
C ASP A 86 -22.74 -1.42 -6.98
N ALA A 87 -21.44 -1.51 -6.64
CA ALA A 87 -20.90 -0.82 -5.46
C ALA A 87 -20.90 0.70 -5.67
N LEU A 88 -20.69 1.15 -6.90
CA LEU A 88 -20.79 2.55 -7.26
C LEU A 88 -22.23 3.05 -7.16
N GLU A 89 -23.20 2.30 -7.62
CA GLU A 89 -24.63 2.62 -7.51
C GLU A 89 -25.03 2.73 -6.03
N PHE A 90 -24.65 1.75 -5.20
CA PHE A 90 -24.89 1.78 -3.76
C PHE A 90 -24.30 3.00 -3.07
N LEU A 91 -23.08 3.40 -3.44
CA LEU A 91 -22.40 4.58 -2.88
C LEU A 91 -22.94 5.90 -3.44
N SER A 92 -23.63 5.85 -4.59
CA SER A 92 -24.27 7.02 -5.22
C SER A 92 -25.66 7.30 -4.66
N ALA A 93 -26.18 6.44 -3.78
CA ALA A 93 -27.48 6.64 -3.17
C ALA A 93 -27.55 7.97 -2.40
N PRO A 94 -28.73 8.61 -2.31
CA PRO A 94 -28.92 9.88 -1.62
C PRO A 94 -28.37 9.87 -0.19
N GLY A 95 -27.68 10.93 0.20
CA GLY A 95 -27.07 11.09 1.52
C GLY A 95 -25.69 10.41 1.66
N ARG A 96 -25.20 9.70 0.65
CA ARG A 96 -23.83 9.15 0.62
C ARG A 96 -22.95 9.95 -0.31
N ARG A 97 -21.69 10.14 0.13
CA ARG A 97 -20.66 10.79 -0.64
C ARG A 97 -19.47 9.87 -0.79
N TYR A 98 -18.86 9.86 -1.96
CA TYR A 98 -17.74 8.97 -2.24
C TYR A 98 -16.60 9.69 -2.95
N LEU A 99 -15.39 9.15 -2.80
CA LEU A 99 -14.23 9.46 -3.60
C LEU A 99 -13.53 8.13 -3.98
N LEU A 100 -13.46 7.85 -5.26
CA LEU A 100 -13.02 6.57 -5.78
C LEU A 100 -11.86 6.75 -6.75
N ALA A 101 -10.81 5.93 -6.59
CA ALA A 101 -9.80 5.79 -7.63
C ALA A 101 -10.30 4.84 -8.71
N THR A 102 -10.23 5.25 -9.97
CA THR A 102 -10.70 4.44 -11.09
C THR A 102 -9.61 3.54 -11.67
N ARG A 103 -10.03 2.54 -12.44
CA ARG A 103 -9.09 1.68 -13.18
C ARG A 103 -8.46 2.44 -14.34
N ARG A 104 -7.26 2.02 -14.76
CA ARG A 104 -6.49 2.73 -15.81
C ARG A 104 -7.22 2.88 -17.15
N HIS A 105 -8.08 1.94 -17.52
CA HIS A 105 -8.85 2.03 -18.76
C HIS A 105 -9.86 3.20 -18.74
N ALA A 106 -10.36 3.58 -17.57
CA ALA A 106 -11.25 4.72 -17.41
C ALA A 106 -10.60 6.08 -17.78
N LEU A 107 -9.28 6.13 -17.96
CA LEU A 107 -8.58 7.29 -18.51
C LEU A 107 -8.77 7.47 -20.02
N THR A 108 -9.30 6.48 -20.73
CA THR A 108 -9.43 6.51 -22.19
C THR A 108 -10.35 7.64 -22.69
N PRO A 109 -11.54 7.85 -22.12
CA PRO A 109 -12.42 8.96 -22.49
C PRO A 109 -11.87 10.35 -22.14
N PHE A 110 -10.83 10.42 -21.31
CA PHE A 110 -10.17 11.67 -20.89
C PHE A 110 -8.85 11.94 -21.63
N GLN A 111 -8.65 11.28 -22.78
CA GLN A 111 -7.44 11.45 -23.58
C GLN A 111 -7.24 12.89 -24.08
N PRO A 112 -8.29 13.64 -24.51
CA PRO A 112 -8.15 15.05 -24.88
C PRO A 112 -7.67 15.90 -23.69
N GLU A 113 -8.26 15.72 -22.51
CA GLU A 113 -7.94 16.49 -21.31
C GLU A 113 -6.54 16.17 -20.77
N LEU A 114 -6.08 14.92 -20.95
CA LEU A 114 -4.72 14.52 -20.59
C LEU A 114 -3.66 15.23 -21.44
N ARG A 115 -4.01 15.63 -22.67
CA ARG A 115 -3.12 16.32 -23.62
C ARG A 115 -3.23 17.83 -23.58
N SER A 116 -4.41 18.37 -23.19
CA SER A 116 -4.66 19.79 -23.17
C SER A 116 -3.91 20.51 -22.04
N PRO A 117 -3.65 21.82 -22.15
CA PRO A 117 -3.13 22.66 -21.07
C PRO A 117 -4.13 22.77 -19.92
N GLY A 118 -3.82 23.56 -18.87
CA GLY A 118 -4.69 23.80 -17.73
C GLY A 118 -4.43 22.87 -16.54
N TRP A 119 -3.24 22.29 -16.46
CA TRP A 119 -2.79 21.57 -15.29
C TRP A 119 -2.31 22.52 -14.19
N GLN A 120 -2.82 22.32 -12.98
CA GLN A 120 -2.43 23.09 -11.79
C GLN A 120 -1.48 22.25 -10.94
N ARG A 121 -0.44 22.84 -10.38
CA ARG A 121 0.42 22.18 -9.39
C ARG A 121 -0.19 22.31 -8.01
N LEU A 122 -0.10 21.26 -7.23
CA LEU A 122 -0.51 21.32 -5.83
C LEU A 122 0.55 22.04 -5.00
N PRO A 123 0.17 23.02 -4.16
CA PRO A 123 1.12 23.75 -3.32
C PRO A 123 1.96 22.84 -2.43
N ASP A 124 1.31 21.91 -1.73
CA ASP A 124 1.96 21.00 -0.79
C ASP A 124 2.64 19.80 -1.45
N ASN A 125 2.40 19.58 -2.75
CA ASN A 125 3.01 18.51 -3.50
C ASN A 125 3.33 18.94 -4.94
N PRO A 126 4.42 19.71 -5.16
CA PRO A 126 4.76 20.28 -6.46
C PRO A 126 5.08 19.22 -7.56
N ASP A 127 5.29 17.97 -7.16
CA ASP A 127 5.47 16.86 -8.08
C ASP A 127 4.16 16.28 -8.62
N VAL A 128 3.02 16.78 -8.15
CA VAL A 128 1.69 16.38 -8.60
C VAL A 128 1.00 17.55 -9.29
N GLU A 129 0.54 17.29 -10.49
CA GLU A 129 -0.28 18.21 -11.27
C GLU A 129 -1.70 17.64 -11.37
N VAL A 130 -2.70 18.49 -11.24
CA VAL A 130 -4.11 18.11 -11.19
C VAL A 130 -4.95 18.93 -12.17
N LYS A 131 -6.08 18.37 -12.56
CA LYS A 131 -7.11 19.05 -13.36
C LYS A 131 -8.47 18.57 -12.89
N LEU A 132 -9.29 19.48 -12.37
CA LEU A 132 -10.65 19.20 -11.96
C LEU A 132 -11.59 19.36 -13.15
N LEU A 133 -12.47 18.36 -13.32
CA LEU A 133 -13.44 18.30 -14.40
C LEU A 133 -14.80 17.96 -13.82
N LYS A 134 -15.86 18.56 -14.33
CA LYS A 134 -17.25 18.17 -14.06
C LYS A 134 -17.86 17.58 -15.32
N ARG A 135 -18.49 16.41 -15.21
CA ARG A 135 -19.32 15.80 -16.25
C ARG A 135 -20.61 15.36 -15.59
N ASP A 136 -21.71 15.95 -16.01
CA ASP A 136 -23.00 15.79 -15.34
C ASP A 136 -22.89 16.12 -13.85
N GLU A 137 -23.44 15.32 -12.96
CA GLU A 137 -23.35 15.48 -11.50
C GLU A 137 -22.10 14.84 -10.87
N VAL A 138 -21.16 14.37 -11.70
CA VAL A 138 -19.95 13.69 -11.23
C VAL A 138 -18.73 14.57 -11.44
N HIS A 139 -17.93 14.68 -10.39
CA HIS A 139 -16.66 15.39 -10.40
C HIS A 139 -15.51 14.41 -10.63
N TYR A 140 -14.60 14.77 -11.51
CA TYR A 140 -13.42 13.99 -11.84
C TYR A 140 -12.17 14.80 -11.57
N LEU A 141 -11.21 14.21 -10.86
CA LEU A 141 -9.86 14.75 -10.74
C LEU A 141 -8.91 13.92 -11.58
N LEU A 142 -8.40 14.49 -12.65
CA LEU A 142 -7.21 13.99 -13.31
C LEU A 142 -6.00 14.45 -12.51
N ALA A 143 -5.19 13.52 -12.06
CA ALA A 143 -3.94 13.81 -11.38
C ALA A 143 -2.79 13.10 -12.08
N ARG A 144 -1.61 13.71 -12.15
CA ARG A 144 -0.40 13.09 -12.68
C ARG A 144 0.79 13.33 -11.78
N SER A 145 1.46 12.27 -11.37
CA SER A 145 2.66 12.31 -10.56
C SER A 145 3.91 12.31 -11.45
N ARG A 146 4.76 13.31 -11.30
CA ARG A 146 6.01 13.47 -12.04
C ARG A 146 6.98 12.29 -11.85
N PRO A 147 7.26 11.80 -10.62
CA PRO A 147 8.15 10.65 -10.43
C PRO A 147 7.60 9.38 -11.06
N ARG A 148 6.29 9.12 -10.90
CA ARG A 148 5.63 7.94 -11.50
C ARG A 148 5.63 8.02 -13.02
N ARG A 149 5.33 9.19 -13.59
CA ARG A 149 5.39 9.45 -15.03
C ARG A 149 6.76 9.16 -15.60
N HIS A 150 7.81 9.62 -14.92
CA HIS A 150 9.20 9.37 -15.32
C HIS A 150 9.51 7.87 -15.32
N LYS A 151 9.17 7.16 -14.24
CA LYS A 151 9.37 5.71 -14.10
C LYS A 151 8.62 4.92 -15.18
N GLU A 152 7.32 5.19 -15.38
CA GLU A 152 6.49 4.46 -16.35
C GLU A 152 7.00 4.71 -17.79
N ARG A 153 7.37 5.95 -18.14
CA ARG A 153 7.97 6.28 -19.43
C ARG A 153 9.31 5.59 -19.67
N ALA A 154 10.19 5.55 -18.65
CA ALA A 154 11.46 4.87 -18.77
C ALA A 154 11.28 3.36 -19.01
N MET A 155 10.37 2.73 -18.25
CA MET A 155 10.02 1.31 -18.43
C MET A 155 9.45 1.04 -19.83
N ARG A 156 8.53 1.88 -20.32
CA ARG A 156 7.91 1.77 -21.66
C ARG A 156 8.95 1.91 -22.76
N ARG A 157 9.83 2.91 -22.66
CA ARG A 157 10.94 3.12 -23.62
C ARG A 157 11.90 1.93 -23.64
N LYS A 158 12.26 1.38 -22.46
CA LYS A 158 13.13 0.20 -22.34
C LYS A 158 12.53 -1.00 -23.07
N GLN A 159 11.26 -1.32 -22.80
CA GLN A 159 10.57 -2.44 -23.46
C GLN A 159 10.43 -2.26 -24.96
N ARG A 160 10.09 -1.04 -25.43
CA ARG A 160 10.00 -0.73 -26.87
C ARG A 160 11.35 -0.92 -27.55
N ARG A 161 12.44 -0.40 -26.97
CA ARG A 161 13.79 -0.56 -27.53
C ARG A 161 14.19 -2.04 -27.63
N ALA A 162 13.94 -2.82 -26.58
CA ALA A 162 14.24 -4.24 -26.55
C ALA A 162 13.45 -5.01 -27.61
N LEU A 163 12.16 -4.75 -27.77
CA LEU A 163 11.34 -5.36 -28.83
C LEU A 163 11.83 -4.96 -30.22
N ALA A 164 12.14 -3.66 -30.44
CA ALA A 164 12.64 -3.17 -31.72
C ALA A 164 13.95 -3.87 -32.13
N GLN A 165 14.88 -4.05 -31.20
CA GLN A 165 16.12 -4.78 -31.43
C GLN A 165 15.87 -6.25 -31.75
N ALA A 166 14.93 -6.90 -31.02
CA ALA A 166 14.56 -8.29 -31.26
C ALA A 166 13.89 -8.49 -32.64
N LEU A 167 13.01 -7.58 -33.03
CA LEU A 167 12.37 -7.59 -34.37
C LEU A 167 13.40 -7.36 -35.48
N LYS A 168 14.34 -6.43 -35.30
CA LYS A 168 15.44 -6.21 -36.26
C LYS A 168 16.28 -7.47 -36.46
N LYS A 169 16.66 -8.14 -35.36
CA LYS A 169 17.40 -9.41 -35.42
C LYS A 169 16.60 -10.52 -36.09
N LEU A 170 15.30 -10.62 -35.82
CA LEU A 170 14.43 -11.62 -36.44
C LEU A 170 14.29 -11.34 -37.94
N ALA A 171 14.04 -10.11 -38.36
CA ALA A 171 13.96 -9.71 -39.74
C ALA A 171 15.25 -10.04 -40.52
N ALA A 172 16.42 -9.69 -39.95
CA ALA A 172 17.71 -10.01 -40.55
C ALA A 172 17.93 -11.53 -40.74
N ARG A 173 17.46 -12.37 -39.80
CA ARG A 173 17.52 -13.82 -39.94
C ARG A 173 16.63 -14.36 -41.07
N VAL A 174 15.46 -13.77 -41.25
CA VAL A 174 14.54 -14.10 -42.36
C VAL A 174 15.16 -13.69 -43.68
N THR A 175 15.62 -12.46 -43.81
CA THR A 175 16.27 -11.95 -45.05
C THR A 175 17.52 -12.73 -45.43
N ALA A 176 18.35 -13.14 -44.45
CA ALA A 176 19.53 -13.97 -44.70
C ALA A 176 19.20 -15.45 -44.99
N GLY A 177 17.93 -15.82 -45.11
CA GLY A 177 17.53 -17.20 -45.39
C GLY A 177 17.81 -18.21 -44.24
N ARG A 178 18.14 -17.73 -43.06
CA ARG A 178 18.39 -18.58 -41.86
C ARG A 178 17.07 -19.10 -41.24
N LEU A 179 15.95 -18.46 -41.53
CA LEU A 179 14.61 -18.88 -41.13
C LEU A 179 13.75 -19.02 -42.39
N LYS A 180 13.59 -20.25 -42.89
CA LYS A 180 12.98 -20.56 -44.21
C LYS A 180 11.51 -20.99 -44.12
N LYS A 181 11.01 -21.36 -42.90
CA LYS A 181 9.64 -21.83 -42.71
C LYS A 181 8.80 -20.75 -42.05
N ARG A 182 7.63 -20.44 -42.66
CA ARG A 182 6.67 -19.42 -42.15
C ARG A 182 6.26 -19.70 -40.71
N ASP A 183 5.95 -20.95 -40.39
CA ASP A 183 5.52 -21.35 -39.04
C ASP A 183 6.58 -21.04 -37.97
N LYS A 184 7.85 -21.22 -38.29
CA LYS A 184 8.95 -20.88 -37.37
C LYS A 184 9.10 -19.37 -37.17
N ILE A 185 8.75 -18.57 -38.15
CA ILE A 185 8.72 -17.10 -38.01
C ILE A 185 7.56 -16.69 -37.11
N VAL A 186 6.35 -17.25 -37.36
CA VAL A 186 5.16 -16.98 -36.55
C VAL A 186 5.38 -17.41 -35.07
N GLU A 187 5.97 -18.57 -34.85
CA GLU A 187 6.36 -19.04 -33.52
C GLU A 187 7.33 -18.06 -32.83
N ALA A 188 8.33 -17.55 -33.55
CA ALA A 188 9.28 -16.58 -33.03
C ALA A 188 8.59 -15.23 -32.68
N ILE A 189 7.62 -14.79 -33.47
CA ILE A 189 6.79 -13.61 -33.20
C ILE A 189 5.96 -13.85 -31.92
N GLY A 190 5.35 -15.03 -31.79
CA GLY A 190 4.60 -15.44 -30.59
C GLY A 190 5.44 -15.30 -29.31
N ARG A 191 6.67 -15.83 -29.33
CA ARG A 191 7.62 -15.67 -28.22
C ARG A 191 7.98 -14.22 -27.91
N LEU A 192 8.10 -13.35 -28.94
CA LEU A 192 8.33 -11.92 -28.72
C LEU A 192 7.10 -11.22 -28.12
N LYS A 193 5.88 -11.60 -28.53
CA LYS A 193 4.63 -11.11 -27.94
C LYS A 193 4.54 -11.47 -26.45
N GLU A 194 4.87 -12.70 -26.11
CA GLU A 194 4.87 -13.20 -24.76
C GLU A 194 5.93 -12.51 -23.89
N ARG A 195 7.12 -12.30 -24.42
CA ARG A 195 8.23 -11.62 -23.72
C ARG A 195 8.02 -10.12 -23.57
N PHE A 196 7.35 -9.47 -24.52
CA PHE A 196 7.16 -7.99 -24.54
C PHE A 196 5.69 -7.61 -24.74
N PRO A 197 4.73 -8.10 -23.93
CA PRO A 197 3.31 -7.92 -24.18
C PRO A 197 2.89 -6.45 -24.23
N LYS A 198 3.46 -5.61 -23.34
CA LYS A 198 3.16 -4.16 -23.30
C LYS A 198 3.72 -3.38 -24.48
N ALA A 199 4.84 -3.79 -25.06
CA ALA A 199 5.44 -3.13 -26.21
C ALA A 199 4.82 -3.63 -27.52
N HIS A 200 4.46 -4.91 -27.58
CA HIS A 200 3.82 -5.54 -28.74
C HIS A 200 2.48 -4.86 -29.10
N ALA A 201 1.75 -4.30 -28.11
CA ALA A 201 0.51 -3.57 -28.35
C ALA A 201 0.67 -2.33 -29.27
N PHE A 202 1.91 -1.88 -29.51
CA PHE A 202 2.23 -0.70 -30.31
C PHE A 202 2.86 -1.01 -31.67
N VAL A 203 2.88 -2.27 -32.07
CA VAL A 203 3.47 -2.69 -33.33
C VAL A 203 2.57 -3.70 -34.04
N THR A 204 2.38 -3.51 -35.33
CA THR A 204 1.84 -4.56 -36.22
C THR A 204 2.99 -5.25 -36.92
N ILE A 205 2.96 -6.59 -36.93
CA ILE A 205 3.99 -7.43 -37.50
C ILE A 205 3.32 -8.25 -38.63
N SER A 206 3.88 -8.25 -39.80
CA SER A 206 3.36 -8.96 -40.98
C SER A 206 4.43 -9.87 -41.56
N VAL A 207 4.02 -11.06 -41.99
CA VAL A 207 4.88 -12.04 -42.63
C VAL A 207 4.40 -12.21 -44.09
N GLY A 208 5.24 -11.81 -45.05
CA GLY A 208 5.00 -12.03 -46.45
C GLY A 208 5.42 -13.44 -46.89
N ASP A 209 4.70 -14.02 -47.85
CA ASP A 209 4.92 -15.41 -48.29
C ASP A 209 5.80 -15.52 -49.54
N ARG A 210 5.76 -14.53 -50.45
CA ARG A 210 6.53 -14.59 -51.71
C ARG A 210 7.07 -13.20 -52.07
N PRO A 211 8.35 -12.91 -51.81
CA PRO A 211 9.32 -13.70 -51.04
C PRO A 211 8.99 -13.73 -49.55
N LEU A 212 9.45 -14.75 -48.83
CA LEU A 212 9.29 -14.84 -47.38
C LEU A 212 10.00 -13.66 -46.72
N SER A 213 9.23 -12.80 -46.06
CA SER A 213 9.72 -11.54 -45.50
C SER A 213 9.03 -11.23 -44.16
N LEU A 214 9.70 -10.45 -43.34
CA LEU A 214 9.15 -9.95 -42.09
C LEU A 214 9.16 -8.42 -42.11
N SER A 215 7.98 -7.82 -42.06
CA SER A 215 7.82 -6.38 -41.91
C SER A 215 7.13 -6.02 -40.62
N TYR A 216 7.36 -4.82 -40.10
CA TYR A 216 6.68 -4.34 -38.90
C TYR A 216 6.50 -2.81 -38.96
N ALA A 217 5.36 -2.34 -38.45
CA ALA A 217 5.01 -0.94 -38.39
C ALA A 217 4.63 -0.53 -36.96
N TRP A 218 5.22 0.57 -36.47
CA TRP A 218 4.94 1.12 -35.15
C TRP A 218 3.75 2.08 -35.19
N HIS A 219 2.80 1.89 -34.26
CA HIS A 219 1.65 2.77 -34.10
C HIS A 219 2.01 4.00 -33.26
N ALA A 220 2.55 5.04 -33.88
CA ALA A 220 3.00 6.25 -33.20
C ALA A 220 1.87 6.97 -32.40
N ALA A 221 0.65 6.99 -32.93
CA ALA A 221 -0.51 7.58 -32.26
C ALA A 221 -0.85 6.83 -30.97
N LYS A 222 -1.02 5.50 -31.04
CA LYS A 222 -1.27 4.66 -29.84
C LYS A 222 -0.17 4.79 -28.79
N PHE A 223 1.08 4.95 -29.22
CA PHE A 223 2.21 5.13 -28.32
C PHE A 223 2.17 6.50 -27.63
N ARG A 224 1.83 7.59 -28.37
CA ARG A 224 1.64 8.93 -27.78
C ARG A 224 0.51 8.94 -26.75
N ASP A 225 -0.60 8.26 -27.04
CA ASP A 225 -1.72 8.13 -26.10
C ASP A 225 -1.32 7.41 -24.82
N ALA A 226 -0.56 6.35 -24.94
CA ALA A 226 -0.03 5.64 -23.77
C ALA A 226 0.92 6.52 -22.95
N LEU A 227 1.77 7.34 -23.60
CA LEU A 227 2.66 8.29 -22.91
C LEU A 227 1.89 9.41 -22.19
N ALA A 228 0.73 9.84 -22.72
CA ALA A 228 -0.12 10.82 -22.07
C ALA A 228 -0.73 10.28 -20.76
N ARG A 229 -1.06 8.98 -20.72
CA ARG A 229 -1.60 8.28 -19.55
C ARG A 229 -0.53 7.85 -18.53
N ASP A 230 0.77 7.97 -18.86
CA ASP A 230 1.82 7.59 -17.93
C ASP A 230 1.86 8.54 -16.72
N GLY A 231 1.86 7.96 -15.53
CA GLY A 231 1.81 8.68 -14.26
C GLY A 231 0.44 9.28 -13.92
N ALA A 232 -0.58 9.08 -14.77
CA ALA A 232 -1.91 9.63 -14.54
C ALA A 232 -2.77 8.74 -13.65
N TYR A 233 -3.63 9.40 -12.88
CA TYR A 233 -4.71 8.85 -12.06
C TYR A 233 -6.01 9.53 -12.45
N LEU A 234 -7.13 8.84 -12.32
CA LEU A 234 -8.45 9.41 -12.41
C LEU A 234 -9.21 9.09 -11.13
N LEU A 235 -9.62 10.12 -10.44
CA LEU A 235 -10.49 10.04 -9.28
C LEU A 235 -11.89 10.46 -9.70
N ARG A 236 -12.90 9.85 -9.10
CA ARG A 236 -14.33 10.11 -9.34
C ARG A 236 -15.03 10.35 -8.02
N SER A 237 -15.91 11.35 -7.95
CA SER A 237 -16.67 11.67 -6.75
C SER A 237 -18.02 12.32 -7.11
N ASN A 238 -19.02 12.10 -6.27
CA ASN A 238 -20.26 12.88 -6.27
C ASN A 238 -20.21 14.06 -5.29
N GLN A 239 -19.05 14.32 -4.66
CA GLN A 239 -18.87 15.46 -3.75
C GLN A 239 -18.71 16.73 -4.56
N ALA A 240 -19.63 17.66 -4.41
CA ALA A 240 -19.55 19.00 -4.98
C ALA A 240 -18.78 19.98 -4.07
N GLY A 241 -18.31 21.08 -4.66
CA GLY A 241 -17.69 22.19 -3.93
C GLY A 241 -16.24 22.00 -3.48
N TRP A 242 -15.66 20.83 -3.72
CA TRP A 242 -14.25 20.59 -3.40
C TRP A 242 -13.31 21.20 -4.44
N SER A 243 -12.24 21.79 -3.95
CA SER A 243 -11.07 22.15 -4.77
C SER A 243 -10.30 20.92 -5.22
N ALA A 244 -9.49 21.07 -6.24
CA ALA A 244 -8.60 20.00 -6.71
C ALA A 244 -7.62 19.51 -5.63
N GLN A 245 -7.22 20.40 -4.71
CA GLN A 245 -6.36 20.08 -3.57
C GLN A 245 -7.10 19.20 -2.56
N GLU A 246 -8.32 19.55 -2.15
CA GLU A 246 -9.12 18.75 -1.22
C GLU A 246 -9.41 17.34 -1.75
N PHE A 247 -9.70 17.23 -3.06
CA PHE A 247 -9.82 15.93 -3.73
C PHE A 247 -8.57 15.08 -3.59
N TRP A 248 -7.41 15.67 -3.88
CA TRP A 248 -6.15 14.96 -3.82
C TRP A 248 -5.75 14.58 -2.40
N GLU A 249 -5.86 15.51 -1.46
CA GLU A 249 -5.56 15.26 -0.05
C GLU A 249 -6.44 14.15 0.53
N THR A 250 -7.73 14.17 0.21
CA THR A 250 -8.66 13.12 0.65
C THR A 250 -8.28 11.77 0.05
N TYR A 251 -7.89 11.72 -1.22
CA TYR A 251 -7.42 10.48 -1.85
C TYR A 251 -6.13 9.94 -1.22
N ILE A 252 -5.19 10.81 -0.93
CA ILE A 252 -3.90 10.44 -0.33
C ILE A 252 -4.06 9.81 1.06
N GLN A 253 -5.16 10.03 1.76
CA GLN A 253 -5.47 9.32 3.01
C GLN A 253 -5.47 7.79 2.85
N LEU A 254 -5.72 7.25 1.66
CA LEU A 254 -5.55 5.82 1.41
C LEU A 254 -4.11 5.34 1.67
N THR A 255 -3.10 6.19 1.48
CA THR A 255 -1.71 5.87 1.81
C THR A 255 -1.50 5.74 3.32
N VAL A 256 -2.30 6.44 4.12
CA VAL A 256 -2.29 6.34 5.58
C VAL A 256 -2.80 4.96 5.99
N VAL A 257 -3.90 4.49 5.36
CA VAL A 257 -4.43 3.14 5.59
C VAL A 257 -3.45 2.06 5.14
N GLU A 258 -2.81 2.22 3.98
CA GLU A 258 -1.76 1.31 3.52
C GLU A 258 -0.59 1.23 4.51
N ARG A 259 -0.21 2.37 5.09
CA ARG A 259 0.83 2.45 6.13
C ARG A 259 0.38 1.74 7.41
N ALA A 260 -0.88 1.92 7.83
CA ALA A 260 -1.47 1.22 8.97
C ALA A 260 -1.35 -0.31 8.80
N PHE A 261 -1.79 -0.84 7.66
CA PHE A 261 -1.65 -2.27 7.38
C PHE A 261 -0.20 -2.74 7.29
N ARG A 262 0.72 -1.90 6.86
CA ARG A 262 2.15 -2.23 6.86
C ARG A 262 2.66 -2.39 8.30
N VAL A 263 2.38 -1.42 9.17
CA VAL A 263 2.78 -1.49 10.59
C VAL A 263 2.17 -2.71 11.27
N LEU A 264 0.86 -2.93 11.10
CA LEU A 264 0.18 -4.11 11.65
C LEU A 264 0.85 -5.42 11.21
N LYS A 265 1.24 -5.54 9.93
CA LYS A 265 1.80 -6.78 9.38
C LYS A 265 3.28 -6.98 9.70
N SER A 266 4.07 -5.91 9.76
CA SER A 266 5.54 -5.96 9.90
C SER A 266 5.97 -5.79 11.34
N GLU A 267 5.50 -4.71 12.00
CA GLU A 267 5.97 -4.32 13.33
C GLU A 267 5.18 -5.01 14.45
N LEU A 268 3.86 -5.15 14.24
CA LEU A 268 2.94 -5.66 15.25
C LEU A 268 2.52 -7.12 15.01
N LEU A 269 3.19 -7.82 14.12
CA LEU A 269 3.08 -9.26 13.88
C LEU A 269 1.63 -9.76 13.70
N LEU A 270 0.76 -8.97 13.06
CA LEU A 270 -0.60 -9.40 12.73
C LEU A 270 -0.61 -10.72 11.94
N ARG A 271 0.47 -11.03 11.27
CA ARG A 271 0.65 -12.28 10.53
C ARG A 271 2.06 -12.87 10.72
N PRO A 272 2.21 -14.22 10.75
CA PRO A 272 1.15 -15.22 10.59
C PRO A 272 0.28 -15.37 11.84
N ILE A 273 -0.99 -15.78 11.65
CA ILE A 273 -1.90 -16.11 12.74
C ILE A 273 -1.83 -17.63 12.96
N TRP A 274 -1.32 -18.07 14.08
CA TRP A 274 -1.10 -19.49 14.41
C TRP A 274 -2.28 -20.15 15.13
N HIS A 275 -3.39 -19.43 15.29
CA HIS A 275 -4.56 -19.91 16.01
C HIS A 275 -5.52 -20.67 15.08
N HIS A 276 -6.06 -21.78 15.59
CA HIS A 276 -7.02 -22.64 14.90
C HIS A 276 -8.48 -22.29 15.21
N TYR A 277 -8.72 -21.60 16.35
CA TYR A 277 -10.07 -21.20 16.77
C TYR A 277 -10.35 -19.75 16.39
N ASP A 278 -11.57 -19.50 15.90
CA ASP A 278 -11.98 -18.15 15.45
C ASP A 278 -11.89 -17.11 16.56
N GLY A 279 -12.31 -17.44 17.81
CA GLY A 279 -12.21 -16.53 18.94
C GLY A 279 -10.77 -16.12 19.25
N ARG A 280 -9.82 -17.07 19.19
CA ARG A 280 -8.39 -16.77 19.39
C ARG A 280 -7.80 -15.95 18.24
N SER A 281 -8.21 -16.24 17.00
CA SER A 281 -7.81 -15.44 15.83
C SER A 281 -8.32 -14.01 15.91
N GLN A 282 -9.57 -13.82 16.35
CA GLN A 282 -10.17 -12.50 16.57
C GLN A 282 -9.47 -11.75 17.71
N ALA A 283 -9.17 -12.44 18.83
CA ALA A 283 -8.44 -11.85 19.94
C ALA A 283 -7.02 -11.41 19.54
N HIS A 284 -6.30 -12.22 18.76
CA HIS A 284 -5.00 -11.86 18.20
C HIS A 284 -5.09 -10.60 17.34
N ILE A 285 -6.06 -10.54 16.44
CA ILE A 285 -6.29 -9.36 15.59
C ILE A 285 -6.62 -8.14 16.44
N PHE A 286 -7.49 -8.28 17.44
CA PHE A 286 -7.85 -7.20 18.35
C PHE A 286 -6.63 -6.65 19.10
N VAL A 287 -5.79 -7.51 19.66
CA VAL A 287 -4.55 -7.11 20.35
C VAL A 287 -3.62 -6.34 19.41
N CYS A 288 -3.46 -6.80 18.17
CA CYS A 288 -2.65 -6.08 17.17
C CYS A 288 -3.24 -4.71 16.84
N VAL A 289 -4.57 -4.58 16.73
CA VAL A 289 -5.23 -3.29 16.47
C VAL A 289 -5.09 -2.35 17.66
N LEU A 290 -5.19 -2.87 18.90
CA LEU A 290 -4.95 -2.10 20.11
C LEU A 290 -3.48 -1.62 20.18
N ALA A 291 -2.53 -2.50 19.90
CA ALA A 291 -1.12 -2.13 19.80
C ALA A 291 -0.89 -1.06 18.73
N TYR A 292 -1.62 -1.11 17.61
CA TYR A 292 -1.56 -0.05 16.59
C TYR A 292 -2.15 1.27 17.10
N ALA A 293 -3.19 1.25 17.93
CA ALA A 293 -3.70 2.46 18.58
C ALA A 293 -2.63 3.10 19.48
N LEU A 294 -1.94 2.31 20.30
CA LEU A 294 -0.82 2.77 21.13
C LEU A 294 0.33 3.31 20.27
N TRP A 295 0.66 2.62 19.17
CA TRP A 295 1.65 3.09 18.19
C TRP A 295 1.29 4.48 17.64
N LYS A 296 0.03 4.70 17.27
CA LYS A 296 -0.44 6.00 16.78
C LYS A 296 -0.46 7.07 17.85
N THR A 297 -0.77 6.70 19.11
CA THR A 297 -0.67 7.61 20.24
C THR A 297 0.77 8.07 20.42
N LEU A 298 1.72 7.15 20.39
CA LEU A 298 3.15 7.48 20.48
C LEU A 298 3.61 8.38 19.32
N ASP A 299 3.17 8.09 18.09
CA ASP A 299 3.44 8.95 16.91
C ASP A 299 2.92 10.39 17.11
N HIS A 300 1.72 10.52 17.70
CA HIS A 300 1.12 11.82 18.00
C HIS A 300 1.90 12.55 19.10
N LEU A 301 2.20 11.87 20.20
CA LEU A 301 2.95 12.46 21.32
C LEU A 301 4.35 12.89 20.91
N ALA A 302 5.05 12.06 20.13
CA ALA A 302 6.38 12.38 19.62
C ALA A 302 6.39 13.63 18.71
N LYS A 303 5.40 13.74 17.83
CA LYS A 303 5.22 14.94 16.98
C LYS A 303 4.90 16.19 17.78
N ARG A 304 4.02 16.05 18.76
CA ARG A 304 3.66 17.15 19.67
C ARG A 304 4.85 17.62 20.50
N ALA A 305 5.70 16.70 20.92
CA ALA A 305 6.92 16.96 21.66
C ALA A 305 8.11 17.45 20.78
N GLY A 306 7.92 17.55 19.47
CA GLY A 306 8.97 17.97 18.53
C GLY A 306 10.17 17.00 18.47
N LEU A 307 9.96 15.71 18.74
CA LEU A 307 11.02 14.71 18.68
C LEU A 307 11.47 14.48 17.24
N GLU A 308 12.67 14.86 16.92
CA GLU A 308 13.29 14.71 15.61
C GLU A 308 14.56 13.87 15.70
N THR A 309 14.87 13.15 14.62
CA THR A 309 16.10 12.39 14.46
C THR A 309 16.78 12.74 13.17
N LEU A 310 18.10 12.75 13.18
CA LEU A 310 18.94 12.86 12.00
C LEU A 310 19.13 11.45 11.41
N ILE A 311 18.21 11.01 10.55
CA ILE A 311 18.36 9.71 9.88
C ILE A 311 19.42 9.83 8.78
N HIS A 312 20.54 9.21 8.99
CA HIS A 312 21.57 8.98 7.99
C HIS A 312 21.16 7.81 7.08
N LYS A 313 20.22 8.02 6.17
CA LYS A 313 20.13 7.18 4.96
C LYS A 313 20.81 7.98 3.85
N PRO A 314 22.05 7.65 3.48
CA PRO A 314 22.71 8.32 2.37
C PRO A 314 21.84 8.12 1.13
N ASP A 315 21.39 9.23 0.54
CA ASP A 315 20.78 9.17 -0.79
C ASP A 315 21.89 8.70 -1.75
N ARG A 316 21.72 7.51 -2.33
CA ARG A 316 22.67 6.96 -3.31
C ARG A 316 22.97 7.93 -4.46
N ARG A 317 22.09 8.91 -4.70
CA ARG A 317 22.25 9.96 -5.72
C ARG A 317 22.92 11.22 -5.19
N ARG A 318 22.99 11.40 -3.86
CA ARG A 318 23.58 12.55 -3.18
C ARG A 318 24.24 12.09 -1.88
N PRO A 319 25.35 11.35 -1.95
CA PRO A 319 25.98 10.75 -0.77
C PRO A 319 26.46 11.82 0.24
N ASN A 320 26.73 13.03 -0.21
CA ASN A 320 27.24 14.15 0.59
C ASN A 320 26.15 15.16 1.01
N ALA A 321 24.84 14.83 0.84
CA ALA A 321 23.79 15.72 1.28
C ALA A 321 23.72 15.77 2.81
N THR A 322 23.67 16.96 3.37
CA THR A 322 23.48 17.17 4.81
C THR A 322 22.17 16.50 5.26
N PRO A 323 22.18 15.66 6.32
CA PRO A 323 20.97 15.04 6.85
C PRO A 323 19.98 16.11 7.29
N LYS A 324 18.73 15.98 6.85
CA LYS A 324 17.65 16.86 7.33
C LYS A 324 16.98 16.23 8.53
N PRO A 325 16.67 17.01 9.58
CA PRO A 325 15.87 16.53 10.69
C PRO A 325 14.52 15.97 10.19
N ARG A 326 14.10 14.87 10.79
CA ARG A 326 12.79 14.25 10.50
C ARG A 326 12.12 13.85 11.81
N PRO A 327 10.80 13.94 11.92
CA PRO A 327 10.10 13.45 13.09
C PRO A 327 10.49 12.00 13.41
N MET A 328 10.75 11.72 14.69
CA MET A 328 11.00 10.35 15.14
C MET A 328 9.75 9.51 14.92
N THR A 329 9.94 8.32 14.33
CA THR A 329 8.84 7.35 14.22
C THR A 329 8.75 6.52 15.50
N PRO A 330 7.56 5.98 15.84
CA PRO A 330 7.41 5.09 16.99
C PRO A 330 8.40 3.91 17.00
N GLU A 331 8.70 3.37 15.81
CA GLU A 331 9.70 2.30 15.63
C GLU A 331 11.08 2.73 16.16
N VAL A 332 11.51 3.94 15.82
CA VAL A 332 12.81 4.49 16.28
C VAL A 332 12.77 4.70 17.78
N ILE A 333 11.71 5.31 18.30
CA ILE A 333 11.54 5.58 19.73
C ILE A 333 11.57 4.28 20.53
N LEU A 334 10.77 3.29 20.15
CA LEU A 334 10.71 1.99 20.83
C LEU A 334 12.04 1.25 20.76
N ARG A 335 12.74 1.30 19.62
CA ARG A 335 14.07 0.71 19.49
C ARG A 335 15.09 1.37 20.41
N GLU A 336 15.11 2.68 20.52
CA GLU A 336 16.03 3.40 21.42
C GLU A 336 15.71 3.08 22.89
N LEU A 337 14.43 3.12 23.27
CA LEU A 337 14.01 2.82 24.65
C LEU A 337 14.20 1.36 25.03
N SER A 338 14.06 0.40 24.07
CA SER A 338 14.28 -1.04 24.33
C SER A 338 15.71 -1.39 24.69
N GLN A 339 16.66 -0.49 24.46
CA GLN A 339 18.06 -0.66 24.86
C GLN A 339 18.31 -0.30 26.32
N ILE A 340 17.35 0.30 27.01
CA ILE A 340 17.44 0.54 28.46
C ILE A 340 17.18 -0.81 29.16
N GLN A 341 18.25 -1.41 29.64
CA GLN A 341 18.22 -2.74 30.24
C GLN A 341 17.94 -2.68 31.75
N ILE A 342 17.41 -3.77 32.27
CA ILE A 342 17.27 -4.04 33.69
C ILE A 342 18.30 -5.10 34.01
N GLY A 343 19.12 -4.85 35.06
CA GLY A 343 20.12 -5.79 35.52
C GLY A 343 19.88 -6.17 36.99
N ASP A 344 20.07 -7.44 37.32
CA ASP A 344 20.08 -7.93 38.68
C ASP A 344 21.52 -8.03 39.19
N ILE A 345 21.84 -7.29 40.25
CA ILE A 345 23.12 -7.33 40.91
C ILE A 345 22.93 -8.25 42.11
N LEU A 346 23.62 -9.37 42.11
CA LEU A 346 23.63 -10.31 43.25
C LEU A 346 24.85 -10.01 44.11
N LEU A 347 24.63 -9.71 45.38
CA LEU A 347 25.67 -9.44 46.35
C LEU A 347 25.58 -10.50 47.48
N GLU A 348 26.68 -11.18 47.70
CA GLU A 348 26.81 -12.06 48.84
C GLU A 348 27.14 -11.23 50.09
N THR A 349 26.38 -11.39 51.14
CA THR A 349 26.63 -10.76 52.43
C THR A 349 27.61 -11.59 53.23
N SER A 350 28.30 -10.99 54.22
CA SER A 350 29.20 -11.68 55.14
C SER A 350 28.52 -12.78 55.97
N ALA A 351 27.18 -12.78 56.05
CA ALA A 351 26.36 -13.78 56.66
C ALA A 351 25.95 -14.94 55.72
N GLY A 352 26.51 -15.01 54.47
CA GLY A 352 26.17 -16.04 53.50
C GLY A 352 24.79 -15.91 52.86
N GLN A 353 24.15 -14.76 52.99
CA GLN A 353 22.89 -14.43 52.32
C GLN A 353 23.13 -13.71 51.01
N THR A 354 22.39 -14.03 49.97
CA THR A 354 22.44 -13.32 48.70
C THR A 354 21.43 -12.17 48.69
N LEU A 355 21.91 -10.95 48.54
CA LEU A 355 21.08 -9.76 48.32
C LEU A 355 20.94 -9.52 46.83
N ALA A 356 19.71 -9.55 46.32
CA ALA A 356 19.41 -9.20 44.95
C ALA A 356 18.99 -7.73 44.82
N LEU A 357 19.74 -6.95 44.04
CA LEU A 357 19.43 -5.54 43.75
C LEU A 357 19.07 -5.42 42.26
N ARG A 358 17.83 -5.10 41.94
CA ARG A 358 17.42 -4.85 40.57
C ARG A 358 17.58 -3.38 40.25
N ARG A 359 18.35 -3.08 39.20
CA ARG A 359 18.65 -1.74 38.76
C ARG A 359 18.28 -1.54 37.29
N VAL A 360 17.80 -0.34 36.96
CA VAL A 360 17.58 0.10 35.60
C VAL A 360 18.83 0.82 35.10
N ALA A 361 19.30 0.48 33.91
CA ALA A 361 20.47 1.16 33.28
C ALA A 361 20.18 2.64 33.10
N ARG A 362 21.20 3.46 33.32
CA ARG A 362 21.06 4.92 33.04
C ARG A 362 20.87 5.15 31.56
N PRO A 363 19.86 5.94 31.18
CA PRO A 363 19.66 6.33 29.78
C PRO A 363 20.86 7.09 29.23
N ASN A 364 21.23 6.84 27.99
CA ASN A 364 22.14 7.70 27.25
C ASN A 364 21.44 9.05 26.89
N ALA A 365 22.19 10.00 26.31
CA ALA A 365 21.69 11.35 26.02
C ALA A 365 20.42 11.35 25.13
N GLU A 366 20.37 10.48 24.12
CA GLU A 366 19.21 10.39 23.21
C GLU A 366 18.00 9.74 23.91
N GLN A 367 18.21 8.69 24.68
CA GLN A 367 17.18 8.03 25.49
C GLN A 367 16.64 8.98 26.56
N ALA A 368 17.51 9.74 27.25
CA ALA A 368 17.10 10.74 28.22
C ALA A 368 16.25 11.84 27.59
N ARG A 369 16.61 12.30 26.38
CA ARG A 369 15.84 13.27 25.61
C ARG A 369 14.43 12.74 25.28
N ILE A 370 14.32 11.48 24.85
CA ILE A 370 13.03 10.84 24.56
C ILE A 370 12.18 10.73 25.82
N VAL A 371 12.77 10.22 26.92
CA VAL A 371 12.10 10.05 28.22
C VAL A 371 11.56 11.38 28.74
N GLN A 372 12.37 12.44 28.69
CA GLN A 372 11.97 13.79 29.11
C GLN A 372 10.85 14.36 28.21
N ALA A 373 11.02 14.29 26.91
CA ALA A 373 10.07 14.85 25.93
C ALA A 373 8.69 14.17 26.00
N LEU A 374 8.65 12.87 26.32
CA LEU A 374 7.42 12.11 26.49
C LEU A 374 6.90 12.12 27.95
N ASN A 375 7.56 12.84 28.85
CA ASN A 375 7.24 12.90 30.28
C ASN A 375 7.14 11.51 30.92
N LEU A 376 8.09 10.61 30.59
CA LEU A 376 8.16 9.28 31.14
C LEU A 376 9.01 9.30 32.42
N GLN A 377 8.65 8.43 33.39
CA GLN A 377 9.43 8.21 34.57
C GLN A 377 10.04 6.80 34.54
N LEU A 378 11.34 6.71 34.64
CA LEU A 378 12.04 5.45 34.73
C LEU A 378 12.30 5.15 36.21
N PRO A 379 11.88 3.97 36.75
CA PRO A 379 12.17 3.62 38.09
C PRO A 379 13.68 3.34 38.25
N GLU A 380 14.33 3.92 39.27
CA GLU A 380 15.74 3.66 39.54
C GLU A 380 15.95 2.27 40.13
N ARG A 381 14.98 1.82 40.93
CA ARG A 381 14.93 0.50 41.57
C ARG A 381 13.59 -0.17 41.31
N LEU A 382 13.64 -1.45 41.07
CA LEU A 382 12.46 -2.32 41.08
C LEU A 382 12.50 -3.20 42.30
N SER A 383 11.39 -3.33 43.02
CA SER A 383 11.28 -4.19 44.19
C SER A 383 11.58 -5.64 43.79
N PRO A 384 12.40 -6.38 44.58
CA PRO A 384 12.68 -7.79 44.28
C PRO A 384 11.43 -8.68 44.35
N ASP A 385 10.42 -8.27 45.11
CA ASP A 385 9.21 -9.06 45.42
C ASP A 385 8.23 -9.24 44.23
N ARG A 386 8.59 -8.80 43.02
CA ARG A 386 7.79 -9.00 41.79
C ARG A 386 8.45 -9.94 40.80
N LEU A 387 9.36 -10.79 41.24
CA LEU A 387 9.86 -11.90 40.45
C LEU A 387 8.90 -13.08 40.61
N LEU A 388 8.00 -13.24 39.64
CA LEU A 388 7.34 -14.52 39.34
C LEU A 388 8.00 -15.13 38.10
#